data_e917c5bf04bdba9477174be251234eaf
#
_entry.id   e917c5bf04bdba9477174be251234eaf
#
_cell.length_a   1.000
_cell.length_b   1.000
_cell.length_c   1.000
_cell.angle_alpha   90.00
_cell.angle_beta   90.00
_cell.angle_gamma   90.00
#
_symmetry.space_group_name_H-M   'P 1'
#
loop_
_entity.id
_entity.type
_entity.pdbx_description
1 polymer ?
#
loop_
_entity_poly.entity_id
_entity_poly.type
_entity_poly.pdbx_seq_one_letter_code
_entity_poly.pdbx_strand_id
1 'polypeptide(L)'
;MPADTFDAIVIGAGHNGLISAGYLVRAGWKVLVLERRDVVGGACVTEEIFPGYKVSTAAYVNSLLRPEIIEDFDLKRRGYELLVRNPSSFSPLRDGRHQMFWADQRKTYDEIAKFSRQDAERYGEYEAELERIATIMEPMLMEPAPDPTSNKLGDLWRLLRTGMRFRSEVESIVRLFSMSAADYIERWFESEPLKARLATDGVIGAWAGPRTPGTAYVLFHHVMGQADGQRGVWGYIRGGMG
;
A
#
# COMPACT_ATOMS: atom_id res chain seq x y z
N MET A 1 -26.93 37.03 10.99
CA MET A 1 -25.52 36.81 10.75
C MET A 1 -25.38 36.46 9.26
N PRO A 2 -24.44 37.01 8.48
CA PRO A 2 -24.28 36.57 7.11
C PRO A 2 -23.96 35.08 7.16
N ALA A 3 -24.63 34.31 6.32
CA ALA A 3 -24.36 32.85 6.19
C ALA A 3 -22.88 32.67 5.85
N ASP A 4 -22.18 31.85 6.61
CA ASP A 4 -20.81 31.50 6.26
C ASP A 4 -20.82 30.79 4.91
N THR A 5 -20.18 31.39 3.92
CA THR A 5 -20.01 30.82 2.59
C THR A 5 -18.68 30.08 2.53
N PHE A 6 -18.68 28.89 1.95
CA PHE A 6 -17.50 28.05 1.74
C PHE A 6 -17.33 27.78 0.24
N ASP A 7 -16.07 27.71 -0.22
CA ASP A 7 -15.74 27.36 -1.60
C ASP A 7 -15.88 25.86 -1.86
N ALA A 8 -15.66 25.05 -0.79
CA ALA A 8 -15.82 23.60 -0.85
C ALA A 8 -16.34 23.03 0.48
N ILE A 9 -17.11 21.95 0.39
CA ILE A 9 -17.55 21.15 1.52
C ILE A 9 -17.03 19.73 1.32
N VAL A 10 -16.24 19.23 2.30
CA VAL A 10 -15.74 17.86 2.33
C VAL A 10 -16.57 17.06 3.33
N ILE A 11 -17.21 16.00 2.87
CA ILE A 11 -18.04 15.12 3.71
C ILE A 11 -17.20 13.91 4.12
N GLY A 12 -16.92 13.80 5.41
CA GLY A 12 -16.08 12.78 6.03
C GLY A 12 -14.65 13.28 6.30
N ALA A 13 -14.26 13.22 7.58
CA ALA A 13 -12.92 13.57 8.06
C ALA A 13 -12.04 12.34 8.26
N GLY A 14 -12.12 11.36 7.35
CA GLY A 14 -11.12 10.31 7.20
C GLY A 14 -9.83 10.85 6.58
N HIS A 15 -8.76 10.06 6.54
CA HIS A 15 -7.46 10.48 6.02
C HIS A 15 -7.53 11.11 4.61
N ASN A 16 -8.31 10.54 3.69
CA ASN A 16 -8.48 11.10 2.34
C ASN A 16 -9.19 12.46 2.36
N GLY A 17 -10.27 12.58 3.15
CA GLY A 17 -11.00 13.85 3.27
C GLY A 17 -10.15 14.94 3.89
N LEU A 18 -9.39 14.64 4.95
CA LEU A 18 -8.48 15.58 5.60
C LEU A 18 -7.36 16.05 4.68
N ILE A 19 -6.74 15.13 3.93
CA ILE A 19 -5.68 15.46 2.97
C ILE A 19 -6.24 16.33 1.84
N SER A 20 -7.39 15.96 1.27
CA SER A 20 -8.03 16.73 0.19
C SER A 20 -8.40 18.15 0.68
N ALA A 21 -9.01 18.25 1.86
CA ALA A 21 -9.32 19.56 2.46
C ALA A 21 -8.05 20.39 2.70
N GLY A 22 -6.98 19.75 3.18
CA GLY A 22 -5.70 20.38 3.40
C GLY A 22 -5.10 20.99 2.12
N TYR A 23 -5.12 20.28 1.02
CA TYR A 23 -4.64 20.80 -0.27
C TYR A 23 -5.52 21.94 -0.80
N LEU A 24 -6.85 21.86 -0.64
CA LEU A 24 -7.76 22.95 -1.02
C LEU A 24 -7.49 24.22 -0.19
N VAL A 25 -7.28 24.06 1.13
CA VAL A 25 -6.91 25.20 2.00
C VAL A 25 -5.56 25.80 1.60
N ARG A 26 -4.57 24.96 1.27
CA ARG A 26 -3.27 25.46 0.76
C ARG A 26 -3.41 26.20 -0.58
N ALA A 27 -4.41 25.85 -1.37
CA ALA A 27 -4.74 26.57 -2.61
C ALA A 27 -5.54 27.90 -2.36
N GLY A 28 -5.80 28.24 -1.10
CA GLY A 28 -6.49 29.46 -0.72
C GLY A 28 -8.02 29.34 -0.62
N TRP A 29 -8.58 28.14 -0.70
CA TRP A 29 -10.02 27.92 -0.60
C TRP A 29 -10.50 27.92 0.86
N LYS A 30 -11.69 28.45 1.09
CA LYS A 30 -12.41 28.35 2.37
C LYS A 30 -13.15 27.01 2.40
N VAL A 31 -12.67 26.03 3.18
CA VAL A 31 -13.17 24.67 3.20
C VAL A 31 -13.89 24.37 4.51
N LEU A 32 -15.07 23.74 4.40
CA LEU A 32 -15.77 23.13 5.52
C LEU A 32 -15.63 21.62 5.46
N VAL A 33 -15.18 20.99 6.56
CA VAL A 33 -15.15 19.54 6.69
C VAL A 33 -16.26 19.12 7.65
N LEU A 34 -17.10 18.19 7.23
CA LEU A 34 -18.19 17.61 8.02
C LEU A 34 -17.87 16.18 8.38
N GLU A 35 -17.88 15.84 9.67
CA GLU A 35 -17.71 14.48 10.17
C GLU A 35 -18.92 14.09 11.02
N ARG A 36 -19.42 12.88 10.84
CA ARG A 36 -20.57 12.36 11.60
C ARG A 36 -20.20 11.92 13.01
N ARG A 37 -18.98 11.42 13.19
CA ARG A 37 -18.46 10.97 14.50
C ARG A 37 -17.87 12.13 15.27
N ASP A 38 -17.77 11.98 16.58
CA ASP A 38 -17.12 12.96 17.46
C ASP A 38 -15.58 12.93 17.35
N VAL A 39 -15.03 11.99 16.56
CA VAL A 39 -13.60 11.82 16.32
C VAL A 39 -13.30 11.75 14.83
N VAL A 40 -12.27 12.46 14.41
CA VAL A 40 -11.76 12.43 13.03
C VAL A 40 -10.80 11.25 12.82
N GLY A 41 -10.53 10.87 11.56
CA GLY A 41 -9.57 9.83 11.22
C GLY A 41 -10.17 8.71 10.35
N GLY A 42 -11.48 8.47 10.42
CA GLY A 42 -12.13 7.42 9.63
C GLY A 42 -11.55 6.04 9.96
N ALA A 43 -11.06 5.31 8.95
CA ALA A 43 -10.42 3.99 9.14
C ALA A 43 -9.05 4.07 9.86
N CYS A 44 -8.45 5.25 9.96
CA CYS A 44 -7.18 5.45 10.65
C CYS A 44 -7.35 5.79 12.14
N VAL A 45 -8.58 5.85 12.66
CA VAL A 45 -8.83 6.22 14.05
C VAL A 45 -8.13 5.26 15.02
N THR A 46 -7.58 5.85 16.10
CA THR A 46 -7.05 5.12 17.26
C THR A 46 -8.01 5.31 18.42
N GLU A 47 -8.58 4.24 18.94
CA GLU A 47 -9.62 4.29 19.97
C GLU A 47 -9.23 3.46 21.18
N GLU A 48 -9.67 3.87 22.36
CA GLU A 48 -9.54 3.10 23.58
C GLU A 48 -10.69 2.09 23.63
N ILE A 49 -10.39 0.82 23.30
CA ILE A 49 -11.40 -0.27 23.29
C ILE A 49 -11.52 -0.98 24.65
N PHE A 50 -10.49 -0.89 25.48
CA PHE A 50 -10.49 -1.31 26.88
C PHE A 50 -9.79 -0.25 27.72
N PRO A 51 -10.15 -0.04 28.97
CA PRO A 51 -9.49 0.94 29.85
C PRO A 51 -7.96 0.80 29.83
N GLY A 52 -7.27 1.87 29.39
CA GLY A 52 -5.81 1.92 29.28
C GLY A 52 -5.24 1.35 27.96
N TYR A 53 -6.06 0.75 27.08
CA TYR A 53 -5.59 0.14 25.84
C TYR A 53 -6.14 0.85 24.61
N LYS A 54 -5.26 1.60 23.94
CA LYS A 54 -5.56 2.29 22.67
C LYS A 54 -5.08 1.43 21.51
N VAL A 55 -5.94 1.25 20.51
CA VAL A 55 -5.63 0.51 19.29
C VAL A 55 -6.14 1.22 18.06
N SER A 56 -5.45 1.03 16.94
CA SER A 56 -5.96 1.39 15.62
C SER A 56 -6.94 0.31 15.18
N THR A 57 -8.23 0.66 15.12
CA THR A 57 -9.32 -0.33 15.00
C THR A 57 -9.47 -0.94 13.61
N ALA A 58 -8.93 -0.29 12.56
CA ALA A 58 -8.96 -0.80 11.19
C ALA A 58 -7.58 -0.70 10.52
N ALA A 59 -7.11 0.50 10.19
CA ALA A 59 -5.78 0.67 9.61
C ALA A 59 -4.73 0.71 10.72
N TYR A 60 -3.95 -0.34 10.86
CA TYR A 60 -2.99 -0.52 11.96
C TYR A 60 -1.52 -0.40 11.55
N VAL A 61 -1.23 -0.42 10.26
CA VAL A 61 0.11 -0.25 9.69
C VAL A 61 0.11 0.80 8.58
N ASN A 62 1.23 1.47 8.43
CA ASN A 62 1.44 2.49 7.40
C ASN A 62 2.54 2.04 6.43
N SER A 63 2.27 2.21 5.14
CA SER A 63 3.20 1.99 4.04
C SER A 63 2.77 2.76 2.78
N LEU A 64 1.48 3.10 2.67
CA LEU A 64 0.90 3.67 1.44
C LEU A 64 0.71 5.19 1.50
N LEU A 65 0.99 5.83 2.65
CA LEU A 65 0.98 7.29 2.74
C LEU A 65 2.17 7.84 1.94
N ARG A 66 1.86 8.64 0.95
CA ARG A 66 2.87 9.17 0.03
C ARG A 66 3.84 10.12 0.76
N PRO A 67 5.16 10.03 0.44
CA PRO A 67 6.16 10.94 1.01
C PRO A 67 5.85 12.41 0.77
N GLU A 68 5.31 12.73 -0.42
CA GLU A 68 4.92 14.08 -0.79
C GLU A 68 3.90 14.68 0.19
N ILE A 69 2.95 13.86 0.67
CA ILE A 69 1.95 14.29 1.67
C ILE A 69 2.62 14.54 3.02
N ILE A 70 3.57 13.68 3.42
CA ILE A 70 4.30 13.82 4.67
C ILE A 70 5.09 15.13 4.68
N GLU A 71 5.73 15.46 3.55
CA GLU A 71 6.51 16.68 3.37
C GLU A 71 5.61 17.93 3.27
N ASP A 72 4.60 17.89 2.41
CA ASP A 72 3.69 18.99 2.14
C ASP A 72 2.98 19.51 3.40
N PHE A 73 2.62 18.60 4.30
CA PHE A 73 1.94 18.93 5.55
C PHE A 73 2.88 18.95 6.77
N ASP A 74 4.19 18.81 6.56
CA ASP A 74 5.21 18.81 7.63
C ASP A 74 4.83 17.84 8.78
N LEU A 75 4.38 16.64 8.41
CA LEU A 75 3.82 15.69 9.37
C LEU A 75 4.84 15.24 10.42
N LYS A 76 6.14 15.15 10.06
CA LYS A 76 7.21 14.79 11.01
C LYS A 76 7.28 15.81 12.16
N ARG A 77 7.20 17.12 11.88
CA ARG A 77 7.14 18.15 12.92
C ARG A 77 5.87 18.10 13.78
N ARG A 78 4.81 17.51 13.24
CA ARG A 78 3.52 17.35 13.93
C ARG A 78 3.39 16.06 14.71
N GLY A 79 4.47 15.28 14.81
CA GLY A 79 4.52 14.05 15.61
C GLY A 79 4.38 12.74 14.81
N TYR A 80 4.36 12.81 13.48
CA TYR A 80 4.42 11.60 12.67
C TYR A 80 5.77 10.91 12.85
N GLU A 81 5.76 9.76 13.50
CA GLU A 81 6.94 8.91 13.72
C GLU A 81 6.60 7.48 13.32
N LEU A 82 7.29 7.01 12.28
CA LEU A 82 7.11 5.66 11.76
C LEU A 82 8.12 4.71 12.43
N LEU A 83 7.62 3.61 12.97
CA LEU A 83 8.40 2.53 13.56
C LEU A 83 8.39 1.35 12.59
N VAL A 84 9.49 1.16 11.88
CA VAL A 84 9.64 0.08 10.88
C VAL A 84 9.51 -1.29 11.54
N ARG A 85 8.73 -2.18 10.92
CA ARG A 85 8.58 -3.57 11.34
C ARG A 85 9.81 -4.39 10.93
N ASN A 86 10.51 -4.96 11.91
CA ASN A 86 11.61 -5.88 11.65
C ASN A 86 11.71 -6.93 12.78
N PRO A 87 11.32 -8.19 12.59
CA PRO A 87 10.91 -8.79 11.32
C PRO A 87 9.61 -8.21 10.75
N SER A 88 9.48 -8.21 9.42
CA SER A 88 8.29 -7.71 8.74
C SER A 88 7.09 -8.65 8.88
N SER A 89 7.33 -9.96 9.03
CA SER A 89 6.28 -10.95 9.31
C SER A 89 6.79 -12.14 10.11
N PHE A 90 5.86 -12.77 10.80
CA PHE A 90 6.03 -14.03 11.51
C PHE A 90 4.85 -14.95 11.17
N SER A 91 5.15 -16.14 10.64
CA SER A 91 4.17 -17.13 10.23
C SER A 91 4.39 -18.43 11.02
N PRO A 92 3.63 -18.69 12.10
CA PRO A 92 3.68 -19.97 12.82
C PRO A 92 3.03 -21.06 12.00
N LEU A 93 3.59 -22.26 12.03
CA LEU A 93 3.07 -23.45 11.36
C LEU A 93 2.54 -24.45 12.36
N ARG A 94 1.63 -25.33 11.92
CA ARG A 94 0.97 -26.33 12.79
C ARG A 94 1.93 -27.39 13.36
N ASP A 95 3.06 -27.61 12.70
CA ASP A 95 4.10 -28.55 13.13
C ASP A 95 5.12 -27.97 14.11
N GLY A 96 4.87 -26.73 14.61
CA GLY A 96 5.73 -26.02 15.55
C GLY A 96 6.87 -25.24 14.92
N ARG A 97 7.08 -25.39 13.61
CA ARG A 97 8.02 -24.52 12.87
C ARG A 97 7.42 -23.14 12.65
N HIS A 98 8.25 -22.20 12.22
CA HIS A 98 7.82 -20.88 11.82
C HIS A 98 8.67 -20.37 10.64
N GLN A 99 8.18 -19.35 9.98
CA GLN A 99 8.90 -18.60 8.96
C GLN A 99 8.84 -17.12 9.27
N MET A 100 9.98 -16.44 9.22
CA MET A 100 10.09 -14.99 9.41
C MET A 100 10.63 -14.32 8.17
N PHE A 101 10.22 -13.05 7.97
CA PHE A 101 10.78 -12.20 6.93
C PHE A 101 11.45 -11.00 7.60
N TRP A 102 12.66 -10.70 7.16
CA TRP A 102 13.52 -9.68 7.75
C TRP A 102 13.86 -8.61 6.71
N ALA A 103 14.20 -7.41 7.17
CA ALA A 103 14.81 -6.41 6.31
C ALA A 103 16.19 -6.89 5.77
N ASP A 104 16.86 -7.76 6.52
CA ASP A 104 18.08 -8.44 6.10
C ASP A 104 17.73 -9.57 5.13
N GLN A 105 18.09 -9.39 3.85
CA GLN A 105 17.83 -10.38 2.79
C GLN A 105 18.47 -11.74 3.06
N ARG A 106 19.65 -11.78 3.69
CA ARG A 106 20.30 -13.05 4.02
C ARG A 106 19.52 -13.84 5.04
N LYS A 107 19.00 -13.17 6.08
CA LYS A 107 18.14 -13.81 7.08
C LYS A 107 16.84 -14.32 6.45
N THR A 108 16.23 -13.54 5.56
CA THR A 108 15.04 -13.96 4.82
C THR A 108 15.32 -15.18 3.92
N TYR A 109 16.46 -15.18 3.23
CA TYR A 109 16.91 -16.34 2.46
C TYR A 109 17.02 -17.59 3.35
N ASP A 110 17.71 -17.49 4.48
CA ASP A 110 17.92 -18.61 5.40
C ASP A 110 16.58 -19.14 5.99
N GLU A 111 15.61 -18.25 6.22
CA GLU A 111 14.25 -18.61 6.67
C GLU A 111 13.48 -19.38 5.58
N ILE A 112 13.53 -18.93 4.33
CA ILE A 112 12.89 -19.62 3.20
C ILE A 112 13.57 -20.96 2.94
N ALA A 113 14.89 -21.03 2.98
CA ALA A 113 15.68 -22.25 2.73
C ALA A 113 15.40 -23.39 3.71
N LYS A 114 14.83 -23.10 4.90
CA LYS A 114 14.34 -24.15 5.83
C LYS A 114 13.24 -25.03 5.22
N PHE A 115 12.52 -24.52 4.21
CA PHE A 115 11.39 -25.18 3.57
C PHE A 115 11.68 -25.58 2.12
N SER A 116 12.33 -24.71 1.37
CA SER A 116 12.82 -24.99 0.01
C SER A 116 14.03 -24.09 -0.30
N ARG A 117 15.15 -24.75 -0.63
CA ARG A 117 16.33 -24.03 -1.10
C ARG A 117 16.11 -23.39 -2.47
N GLN A 118 15.36 -24.07 -3.35
CA GLN A 118 15.00 -23.55 -4.67
C GLN A 118 14.18 -22.26 -4.55
N ASP A 119 13.22 -22.22 -3.64
CA ASP A 119 12.43 -21.03 -3.39
C ASP A 119 13.29 -19.88 -2.88
N ALA A 120 14.24 -20.16 -1.98
CA ALA A 120 15.15 -19.15 -1.44
C ALA A 120 16.04 -18.54 -2.55
N GLU A 121 16.52 -19.38 -3.48
CA GLU A 121 17.32 -18.94 -4.63
C GLU A 121 16.50 -18.07 -5.60
N ARG A 122 15.22 -18.39 -5.81
CA ARG A 122 14.31 -17.65 -6.72
C ARG A 122 13.68 -16.41 -6.11
N TYR A 123 13.67 -16.31 -4.78
CA TYR A 123 12.97 -15.21 -4.08
C TYR A 123 13.49 -13.83 -4.49
N GLY A 124 14.79 -13.68 -4.66
CA GLY A 124 15.39 -12.41 -5.12
C GLY A 124 14.97 -12.01 -6.55
N GLU A 125 14.78 -12.98 -7.45
CA GLU A 125 14.30 -12.70 -8.82
C GLU A 125 12.83 -12.26 -8.81
N TYR A 126 12.00 -12.89 -7.96
CA TYR A 126 10.61 -12.50 -7.73
C TYR A 126 10.50 -11.06 -7.20
N GLU A 127 11.28 -10.71 -6.17
CA GLU A 127 11.30 -9.34 -5.64
C GLU A 127 11.75 -8.34 -6.71
N ALA A 128 12.78 -8.68 -7.49
CA ALA A 128 13.30 -7.82 -8.55
C ALA A 128 12.26 -7.60 -9.68
N GLU A 129 11.44 -8.60 -10.03
CA GLU A 129 10.34 -8.42 -10.99
C GLU A 129 9.32 -7.41 -10.46
N LEU A 130 8.85 -7.60 -9.23
CA LEU A 130 7.88 -6.69 -8.62
C LEU A 130 8.42 -5.27 -8.49
N GLU A 131 9.69 -5.12 -8.11
CA GLU A 131 10.36 -3.82 -8.00
C GLU A 131 10.46 -3.08 -9.35
N ARG A 132 10.78 -3.78 -10.43
CA ARG A 132 10.80 -3.18 -11.77
C ARG A 132 9.43 -2.64 -12.16
N ILE A 133 8.37 -3.44 -11.94
CA ILE A 133 7.00 -3.02 -12.26
C ILE A 133 6.58 -1.86 -11.36
N ALA A 134 6.90 -1.91 -10.06
CA ALA A 134 6.60 -0.84 -9.10
C ALA A 134 7.25 0.48 -9.53
N THR A 135 8.49 0.46 -9.99
CA THR A 135 9.21 1.64 -10.47
C THR A 135 8.51 2.31 -11.66
N ILE A 136 7.88 1.51 -12.52
CA ILE A 136 7.11 2.03 -13.67
C ILE A 136 5.75 2.59 -13.23
N MET A 137 5.07 1.91 -12.30
CA MET A 137 3.68 2.22 -11.92
C MET A 137 3.57 3.29 -10.82
N GLU A 138 4.51 3.35 -9.90
CA GLU A 138 4.44 4.26 -8.76
C GLU A 138 4.25 5.73 -9.13
N PRO A 139 4.93 6.31 -10.15
CA PRO A 139 4.70 7.69 -10.55
C PRO A 139 3.25 7.99 -10.97
N MET A 140 2.52 6.97 -11.44
CA MET A 140 1.13 7.14 -11.87
C MET A 140 0.18 7.38 -10.68
N LEU A 141 0.57 7.03 -9.45
CA LEU A 141 -0.23 7.29 -8.25
C LEU A 141 -0.41 8.79 -7.99
N MET A 142 0.52 9.63 -8.49
CA MET A 142 0.50 11.08 -8.35
C MET A 142 0.12 11.81 -9.65
N GLU A 143 -0.12 11.10 -10.73
CA GLU A 143 -0.53 11.68 -12.02
C GLU A 143 -2.05 11.53 -12.21
N PRO A 144 -2.75 12.51 -12.83
CA PRO A 144 -4.13 12.32 -13.24
C PRO A 144 -4.22 11.16 -14.25
N ALA A 145 -5.19 10.27 -14.05
CA ALA A 145 -5.43 9.18 -14.97
C ALA A 145 -5.72 9.74 -16.39
N PRO A 146 -5.10 9.18 -17.44
CA PRO A 146 -5.41 9.59 -18.79
C PRO A 146 -6.82 9.15 -19.17
N ASP A 147 -7.60 10.04 -19.81
CA ASP A 147 -8.94 9.72 -20.31
C ASP A 147 -8.83 9.09 -21.71
N PRO A 148 -9.13 7.79 -21.88
CA PRO A 148 -9.04 7.13 -23.18
C PRO A 148 -10.15 7.57 -24.15
N THR A 149 -11.20 8.23 -23.65
CA THR A 149 -12.31 8.72 -24.47
C THR A 149 -12.17 10.20 -24.86
N SER A 150 -11.16 10.87 -24.31
CA SER A 150 -10.91 12.28 -24.57
C SER A 150 -10.27 12.50 -25.94
N ASN A 151 -10.80 13.49 -26.68
CA ASN A 151 -10.21 13.96 -27.92
C ASN A 151 -9.13 15.04 -27.73
N LYS A 152 -8.74 15.33 -26.47
CA LYS A 152 -7.73 16.33 -26.17
C LYS A 152 -6.33 15.79 -26.43
N LEU A 153 -5.51 16.54 -27.16
CA LEU A 153 -4.12 16.17 -27.45
C LEU A 153 -3.29 15.82 -26.20
N GLY A 154 -3.57 16.50 -25.08
CA GLY A 154 -2.91 16.23 -23.80
C GLY A 154 -3.21 14.84 -23.23
N ASP A 155 -4.45 14.35 -23.34
CA ASP A 155 -4.82 13.02 -22.87
C ASP A 155 -4.28 11.94 -23.79
N LEU A 156 -4.31 12.17 -25.13
CA LEU A 156 -3.69 11.27 -26.09
C LEU A 156 -2.19 11.14 -25.86
N TRP A 157 -1.51 12.25 -25.57
CA TRP A 157 -0.09 12.24 -25.24
C TRP A 157 0.21 11.49 -23.94
N ARG A 158 -0.64 11.63 -22.90
CA ARG A 158 -0.51 10.86 -21.66
C ARG A 158 -0.71 9.36 -21.90
N LEU A 159 -1.71 8.96 -22.68
CA LEU A 159 -1.93 7.56 -23.06
C LEU A 159 -0.73 6.98 -23.78
N LEU A 160 -0.18 7.70 -24.77
CA LEU A 160 1.01 7.26 -25.50
C LEU A 160 2.22 7.11 -24.55
N ARG A 161 2.45 8.09 -23.69
CA ARG A 161 3.53 8.06 -22.70
C ARG A 161 3.39 6.88 -21.74
N THR A 162 2.17 6.60 -21.27
CA THR A 162 1.85 5.45 -20.41
C THR A 162 2.13 4.13 -21.12
N GLY A 163 1.67 3.98 -22.37
CA GLY A 163 1.95 2.80 -23.18
C GLY A 163 3.45 2.59 -23.43
N MET A 164 4.20 3.67 -23.67
CA MET A 164 5.67 3.59 -23.83
C MET A 164 6.37 3.17 -22.53
N ARG A 165 5.90 3.62 -21.36
CA ARG A 165 6.45 3.20 -20.06
C ARG A 165 6.27 1.70 -19.84
N PHE A 166 5.14 1.15 -20.26
CA PHE A 166 4.80 -0.26 -20.02
C PHE A 166 5.40 -1.23 -21.04
N ARG A 167 5.93 -0.75 -22.16
CA ARG A 167 6.32 -1.59 -23.31
C ARG A 167 7.27 -2.74 -22.98
N SER A 168 8.18 -2.55 -22.00
CA SER A 168 9.17 -3.57 -21.59
C SER A 168 8.59 -4.62 -20.65
N GLU A 169 7.49 -4.30 -19.93
CA GLU A 169 6.92 -5.14 -18.87
C GLU A 169 5.44 -5.50 -19.15
N VAL A 170 4.97 -5.36 -20.42
CA VAL A 170 3.56 -5.60 -20.78
C VAL A 170 3.10 -6.98 -20.33
N GLU A 171 3.89 -8.01 -20.54
CA GLU A 171 3.53 -9.38 -20.15
C GLU A 171 3.38 -9.52 -18.63
N SER A 172 4.34 -9.03 -17.85
CA SER A 172 4.31 -9.07 -16.39
C SER A 172 3.13 -8.26 -15.83
N ILE A 173 2.85 -7.08 -16.43
CA ILE A 173 1.71 -6.24 -16.04
C ILE A 173 0.38 -6.93 -16.34
N VAL A 174 0.22 -7.51 -17.54
CA VAL A 174 -1.00 -8.26 -17.89
C VAL A 174 -1.21 -9.41 -16.92
N ARG A 175 -0.17 -10.16 -16.56
CA ARG A 175 -0.24 -11.23 -15.57
C ARG A 175 -0.71 -10.72 -14.20
N LEU A 176 -0.12 -9.64 -13.70
CA LEU A 176 -0.49 -9.05 -12.40
C LEU A 176 -1.95 -8.60 -12.37
N PHE A 177 -2.47 -8.05 -13.46
CA PHE A 177 -3.85 -7.56 -13.49
C PHE A 177 -4.88 -8.67 -13.74
N SER A 178 -4.49 -9.78 -14.36
CA SER A 178 -5.43 -10.85 -14.76
C SER A 178 -5.35 -12.11 -13.90
N MET A 179 -4.17 -12.46 -13.36
CA MET A 179 -3.98 -13.68 -12.58
C MET A 179 -4.52 -13.55 -11.15
N SER A 180 -4.79 -14.70 -10.53
CA SER A 180 -4.95 -14.77 -9.09
C SER A 180 -3.59 -14.68 -8.38
N ALA A 181 -3.57 -14.22 -7.14
CA ALA A 181 -2.35 -14.21 -6.33
C ALA A 181 -1.75 -15.61 -6.21
N ALA A 182 -2.60 -16.63 -5.97
CA ALA A 182 -2.13 -18.01 -5.87
C ALA A 182 -1.46 -18.48 -7.16
N ASP A 183 -2.11 -18.32 -8.32
CA ASP A 183 -1.54 -18.75 -9.59
C ASP A 183 -0.25 -18.00 -9.94
N TYR A 184 -0.18 -16.70 -9.61
CA TYR A 184 1.02 -15.89 -9.81
C TYR A 184 2.18 -16.38 -8.95
N ILE A 185 1.93 -16.66 -7.64
CA ILE A 185 2.94 -17.15 -6.69
C ILE A 185 3.38 -18.56 -7.01
N GLU A 186 2.46 -19.46 -7.43
CA GLU A 186 2.74 -20.85 -7.79
C GLU A 186 3.68 -20.99 -9.01
N ARG A 187 3.81 -19.95 -9.84
CA ARG A 187 4.81 -19.90 -10.92
C ARG A 187 6.24 -19.75 -10.42
N TRP A 188 6.39 -19.15 -9.23
CA TRP A 188 7.67 -18.82 -8.64
C TRP A 188 8.13 -19.89 -7.63
N PHE A 189 7.22 -20.37 -6.80
CA PHE A 189 7.52 -21.10 -5.57
C PHE A 189 6.77 -22.41 -5.46
N GLU A 190 7.43 -23.38 -4.80
CA GLU A 190 6.88 -24.71 -4.57
C GLU A 190 6.42 -24.93 -3.11
N SER A 191 7.09 -24.30 -2.12
CA SER A 191 6.82 -24.53 -0.72
C SER A 191 5.54 -23.85 -0.23
N GLU A 192 4.67 -24.63 0.43
CA GLU A 192 3.39 -24.11 0.95
C GLU A 192 3.54 -22.97 1.98
N PRO A 193 4.52 -23.00 2.92
CA PRO A 193 4.68 -21.90 3.87
C PRO A 193 4.96 -20.56 3.19
N LEU A 194 5.83 -20.53 2.18
CA LEU A 194 6.14 -19.31 1.45
C LEU A 194 4.94 -18.84 0.63
N LYS A 195 4.29 -19.75 -0.10
CA LYS A 195 3.10 -19.43 -0.90
C LYS A 195 1.97 -18.87 -0.03
N ALA A 196 1.70 -19.49 1.12
CA ALA A 196 0.67 -19.03 2.06
C ALA A 196 0.98 -17.65 2.62
N ARG A 197 2.25 -17.39 2.98
CA ARG A 197 2.68 -16.06 3.47
C ARG A 197 2.47 -14.98 2.40
N LEU A 198 2.91 -15.22 1.18
CA LEU A 198 2.81 -14.25 0.10
C LEU A 198 1.36 -14.03 -0.34
N ALA A 199 0.55 -15.08 -0.39
CA ALA A 199 -0.86 -15.02 -0.76
C ALA A 199 -1.70 -14.15 0.21
N THR A 200 -1.25 -13.98 1.46
CA THR A 200 -1.88 -13.06 2.42
C THR A 200 -1.94 -11.64 1.88
N ASP A 201 -0.87 -11.16 1.25
CA ASP A 201 -0.82 -9.81 0.67
C ASP A 201 -1.78 -9.67 -0.53
N GLY A 202 -2.17 -10.77 -1.18
CA GLY A 202 -3.16 -10.79 -2.27
C GLY A 202 -4.62 -10.63 -1.85
N VAL A 203 -4.91 -10.66 -0.53
CA VAL A 203 -6.30 -10.57 -0.04
C VAL A 203 -6.53 -9.42 0.95
N ILE A 204 -5.48 -8.73 1.39
CA ILE A 204 -5.61 -7.59 2.29
C ILE A 204 -6.37 -6.46 1.59
N GLY A 205 -7.51 -6.06 2.16
CA GLY A 205 -8.35 -5.00 1.62
C GLY A 205 -9.19 -5.40 0.40
N ALA A 206 -9.15 -6.67 -0.02
CA ALA A 206 -9.95 -7.19 -1.11
C ALA A 206 -11.05 -8.14 -0.60
N TRP A 207 -12.29 -8.00 -1.10
CA TRP A 207 -13.37 -8.96 -0.83
C TRP A 207 -13.24 -10.16 -1.77
N ALA A 208 -12.13 -10.86 -1.67
CA ALA A 208 -11.75 -11.94 -2.58
C ALA A 208 -10.86 -12.97 -1.87
N GLY A 209 -10.85 -14.21 -2.38
CA GLY A 209 -9.89 -15.23 -1.97
C GLY A 209 -8.61 -15.17 -2.84
N PRO A 210 -7.51 -15.80 -2.40
CA PRO A 210 -6.22 -15.74 -3.11
C PRO A 210 -6.24 -16.39 -4.51
N ARG A 211 -7.26 -17.17 -4.83
CA ARG A 211 -7.47 -17.79 -6.16
C ARG A 211 -8.46 -17.01 -7.04
N THR A 212 -8.94 -15.86 -6.58
CA THR A 212 -9.80 -15.01 -7.39
C THR A 212 -8.95 -14.24 -8.41
N PRO A 213 -9.31 -14.22 -9.71
CA PRO A 213 -8.60 -13.44 -10.73
C PRO A 213 -8.47 -11.96 -10.33
N GLY A 214 -7.31 -11.36 -10.65
CA GLY A 214 -6.99 -9.97 -10.31
C GLY A 214 -6.37 -9.79 -8.93
N THR A 215 -6.35 -10.79 -8.06
CA THR A 215 -5.75 -10.67 -6.72
C THR A 215 -4.21 -10.61 -6.73
N ALA A 216 -3.56 -10.98 -7.83
CA ALA A 216 -2.13 -10.73 -8.01
C ALA A 216 -1.80 -9.23 -8.04
N TYR A 217 -2.72 -8.39 -8.56
CA TYR A 217 -2.58 -6.93 -8.44
C TYR A 217 -2.66 -6.44 -6.99
N VAL A 218 -3.54 -7.04 -6.18
CA VAL A 218 -3.65 -6.68 -4.75
C VAL A 218 -2.33 -6.96 -4.02
N LEU A 219 -1.73 -8.14 -4.26
CA LEU A 219 -0.39 -8.47 -3.74
C LEU A 219 0.65 -7.44 -4.18
N PHE A 220 0.69 -7.11 -5.47
CA PHE A 220 1.62 -6.14 -6.02
C PHE A 220 1.41 -4.73 -5.44
N HIS A 221 0.16 -4.31 -5.23
CA HIS A 221 -0.16 -3.01 -4.65
C HIS A 221 0.53 -2.81 -3.29
N HIS A 222 0.63 -3.87 -2.48
CA HIS A 222 1.31 -3.81 -1.19
C HIS A 222 2.83 -3.65 -1.31
N VAL A 223 3.43 -4.10 -2.42
CA VAL A 223 4.86 -3.89 -2.71
C VAL A 223 5.17 -2.42 -3.06
N MET A 224 4.21 -1.69 -3.62
CA MET A 224 4.37 -0.26 -3.93
C MET A 224 4.39 0.64 -2.69
N GLY A 225 3.98 0.12 -1.53
CA GLY A 225 4.09 0.84 -0.27
C GLY A 225 5.53 1.11 0.11
N GLN A 226 5.80 2.24 0.76
CA GLN A 226 7.13 2.55 1.26
C GLN A 226 7.06 3.14 2.66
N ALA A 227 8.08 2.81 3.45
CA ALA A 227 8.27 3.33 4.78
C ALA A 227 9.73 3.74 4.93
N ASP A 228 9.97 4.94 5.44
CA ASP A 228 11.30 5.51 5.64
C ASP A 228 12.21 5.44 4.39
N GLY A 229 11.63 5.69 3.21
CA GLY A 229 12.33 5.68 1.93
C GLY A 229 12.61 4.27 1.36
N GLN A 230 12.15 3.20 2.01
CA GLN A 230 12.32 1.83 1.55
C GLN A 230 10.98 1.27 1.04
N ARG A 231 10.95 0.77 -0.21
CA ARG A 231 9.76 0.17 -0.81
C ARG A 231 9.50 -1.24 -0.25
N GLY A 232 8.22 -1.64 -0.19
CA GLY A 232 7.80 -2.91 0.37
C GLY A 232 7.90 -3.01 1.90
N VAL A 233 8.31 -1.93 2.56
CA VAL A 233 8.46 -1.86 4.02
C VAL A 233 7.20 -1.27 4.65
N TRP A 234 6.81 -1.83 5.79
CA TRP A 234 5.65 -1.43 6.56
C TRP A 234 6.04 -1.05 7.98
N GLY A 235 5.35 -0.09 8.54
CA GLY A 235 5.62 0.36 9.89
C GLY A 235 4.37 0.67 10.70
N TYR A 236 4.57 0.80 11.99
CA TYR A 236 3.57 1.30 12.93
C TYR A 236 3.80 2.80 13.15
N ILE A 237 2.73 3.55 13.35
CA ILE A 237 2.84 4.94 13.78
C ILE A 237 2.87 4.96 15.32
N ARG A 238 3.83 5.70 15.89
CA ARG A 238 3.92 5.86 17.36
C ARG A 238 2.65 6.51 17.88
N GLY A 239 1.99 5.87 18.84
CA GLY A 239 0.73 6.33 19.40
C GLY A 239 -0.52 5.87 18.65
N GLY A 240 -0.38 5.24 17.49
CA GLY A 240 -1.47 4.77 16.63
C GLY A 240 -1.59 5.56 15.32
N MET A 241 -2.51 5.15 14.46
CA MET A 241 -2.71 5.75 13.14
C MET A 241 -3.50 7.08 13.19
N GLY A 242 -4.33 7.25 14.24
CA GLY A 242 -5.18 8.43 14.43
C GLY A 242 -4.71 9.37 15.51
#